data_4e90c948b9ad4b9f06d3fd3469abe634
#
_entry.id   4e90c948b9ad4b9f06d3fd3469abe634
#
_cell.length_a   1.000
_cell.length_b   1.000
_cell.length_c   1.000
_cell.angle_alpha   90.00
_cell.angle_beta   90.00
_cell.angle_gamma   90.00
#
_symmetry.space_group_name_H-M   'P 1'
#
loop_
_entity.id
_entity.type
_entity.pdbx_description
1 polymer ?
#
loop_
_entity_poly.entity_id
_entity_poly.type
_entity_poly.pdbx_seq_one_letter_code
_entity_poly.pdbx_strand_id
1 'polypeptide(L)'
;MTLAEVDFTDLDNFAGGFPHDLFAIHRRDAPVYWHHPTEHTPDGEGFWSIACYAETLAVLRDPVTFSSVTGGGRPFGGTLLQDLSIAGQVLNMMDDPRHSQIRRLVSSGLTPRMIGLVEDDLRARTRRLLGAVVPGEPFDFLVDIAAELPMQMICILLGVPESERHWLFEAIEPQFDFGGSRTAALSQLSAEEAGSRMYTYGQELIASKRAQPTDDMLSVVANATVDNADGPAMSDLELYLFFSLLFSAGAETTRNAVAGGL
;
A
#
# COMPACT_ATOMS: atom_id res chain seq x y z
N MET A 1 2.36 34.07 4.30
CA MET A 1 2.56 32.70 4.81
C MET A 1 3.96 32.26 4.41
N THR A 2 4.76 31.85 5.37
CA THR A 2 6.12 31.29 5.18
C THR A 2 6.11 29.82 5.60
N LEU A 3 7.09 29.04 5.16
CA LEU A 3 7.19 27.63 5.58
C LEU A 3 7.32 27.45 7.11
N ALA A 4 7.89 28.44 7.79
CA ALA A 4 8.03 28.42 9.24
C ALA A 4 6.68 28.56 10.00
N GLU A 5 5.64 29.02 9.32
CA GLU A 5 4.29 29.20 9.86
C GLU A 5 3.37 28.02 9.59
N VAL A 6 3.86 26.97 8.89
CA VAL A 6 3.04 25.85 8.45
C VAL A 6 3.57 24.55 9.01
N ASP A 7 2.69 23.84 9.70
CA ASP A 7 2.92 22.49 10.15
C ASP A 7 2.34 21.49 9.12
N PHE A 8 3.20 20.73 8.45
CA PHE A 8 2.77 19.69 7.50
C PHE A 8 2.21 18.43 8.18
N THR A 9 2.30 18.34 9.49
CA THR A 9 1.70 17.25 10.29
C THR A 9 0.32 17.59 10.85
N ASP A 10 -0.06 18.87 10.79
CA ASP A 10 -1.41 19.33 11.13
C ASP A 10 -2.38 19.08 9.97
N LEU A 11 -3.30 18.13 10.15
CA LEU A 11 -4.27 17.73 9.13
C LEU A 11 -5.24 18.85 8.75
N ASP A 12 -5.47 19.84 9.61
CA ASP A 12 -6.33 20.98 9.31
C ASP A 12 -5.80 21.82 8.12
N ASN A 13 -4.49 21.80 7.89
CA ASN A 13 -3.88 22.43 6.72
C ASN A 13 -4.28 21.79 5.38
N PHE A 14 -4.85 20.57 5.42
CA PHE A 14 -5.30 19.80 4.26
C PHE A 14 -6.83 19.69 4.18
N ALA A 15 -7.56 20.18 5.17
CA ALA A 15 -9.03 20.07 5.24
C ALA A 15 -9.75 20.74 4.05
N GLY A 16 -9.16 21.80 3.48
CA GLY A 16 -9.66 22.49 2.29
C GLY A 16 -9.19 21.89 0.95
N GLY A 17 -8.50 20.75 0.98
CA GLY A 17 -7.83 20.14 -0.16
C GLY A 17 -6.30 20.31 -0.10
N PHE A 18 -5.60 19.79 -1.12
CA PHE A 18 -4.15 19.83 -1.16
C PHE A 18 -3.64 21.29 -1.29
N PRO A 19 -2.77 21.79 -0.40
CA PRO A 19 -2.35 23.18 -0.35
C PRO A 19 -1.27 23.51 -1.40
N HIS A 20 -1.64 23.53 -2.67
CA HIS A 20 -0.74 23.72 -3.81
C HIS A 20 0.15 24.96 -3.71
N ASP A 21 -0.40 26.09 -3.25
CA ASP A 21 0.33 27.36 -3.11
C ASP A 21 1.46 27.25 -2.09
N LEU A 22 1.22 26.53 -0.98
CA LEU A 22 2.22 26.27 0.03
C LEU A 22 3.37 25.44 -0.52
N PHE A 23 3.07 24.38 -1.26
CA PHE A 23 4.10 23.56 -1.90
C PHE A 23 4.82 24.31 -3.04
N ALA A 24 4.17 25.29 -3.69
CA ALA A 24 4.85 26.17 -4.64
C ALA A 24 5.90 27.06 -3.94
N ILE A 25 5.58 27.60 -2.76
CA ILE A 25 6.52 28.34 -1.91
C ILE A 25 7.67 27.43 -1.48
N HIS A 26 7.36 26.21 -1.01
CA HIS A 26 8.36 25.23 -0.60
C HIS A 26 9.37 24.94 -1.72
N ARG A 27 8.89 24.63 -2.93
CA ARG A 27 9.76 24.38 -4.08
C ARG A 27 10.63 25.57 -4.47
N ARG A 28 10.11 26.78 -4.36
CA ARG A 28 10.80 28.00 -4.78
C ARG A 28 11.84 28.46 -3.76
N ASP A 29 11.49 28.49 -2.50
CA ASP A 29 12.23 29.23 -1.47
C ASP A 29 13.10 28.30 -0.58
N ALA A 30 12.67 27.06 -0.37
CA ALA A 30 13.39 26.10 0.46
C ALA A 30 13.06 24.66 0.03
N PRO A 31 13.63 24.16 -1.09
CA PRO A 31 13.32 22.83 -1.65
C PRO A 31 13.65 21.68 -0.71
N VAL A 32 14.51 21.90 0.27
CA VAL A 32 14.79 21.01 1.41
C VAL A 32 14.63 21.85 2.66
N TYR A 33 13.71 21.47 3.54
CA TYR A 33 13.37 22.25 4.72
C TYR A 33 13.25 21.37 5.97
N TRP A 34 13.84 21.80 7.08
CA TRP A 34 13.72 21.14 8.37
C TRP A 34 12.50 21.65 9.12
N HIS A 35 11.60 20.74 9.47
CA HIS A 35 10.47 21.01 10.36
C HIS A 35 10.82 20.65 11.78
N HIS A 36 10.74 21.64 12.66
CA HIS A 36 10.85 21.40 14.10
C HIS A 36 9.62 20.60 14.58
N PRO A 37 9.79 19.78 15.64
CA PRO A 37 8.66 19.04 16.19
C PRO A 37 7.57 19.99 16.71
N THR A 38 6.31 19.61 16.51
CA THR A 38 5.11 20.28 17.00
C THR A 38 4.28 19.28 17.82
N GLU A 39 3.14 19.72 18.33
CA GLU A 39 2.20 18.83 19.00
C GLU A 39 1.57 17.78 18.07
N HIS A 40 1.58 18.02 16.75
CA HIS A 40 1.06 17.09 15.72
C HIS A 40 2.13 16.14 15.18
N THR A 41 3.41 16.37 15.48
CA THR A 41 4.49 15.54 14.94
C THR A 41 4.54 14.19 15.64
N PRO A 42 4.45 13.06 14.91
CA PRO A 42 4.60 11.75 15.50
C PRO A 42 5.92 11.60 16.25
N ASP A 43 5.88 10.92 17.42
CA ASP A 43 7.02 10.67 18.30
C ASP A 43 7.74 11.94 18.81
N GLY A 44 7.19 13.13 18.56
CA GLY A 44 7.78 14.41 18.97
C GLY A 44 9.12 14.72 18.30
N GLU A 45 9.37 14.17 17.12
CA GLU A 45 10.60 14.38 16.37
C GLU A 45 10.38 15.29 15.15
N GLY A 46 11.39 16.13 14.84
CA GLY A 46 11.38 16.91 13.61
C GLY A 46 11.71 16.06 12.38
N PHE A 47 11.46 16.60 11.21
CA PHE A 47 11.70 15.91 9.93
C PHE A 47 12.13 16.85 8.81
N TRP A 48 12.78 16.28 7.81
CA TRP A 48 13.10 16.99 6.57
C TRP A 48 11.99 16.78 5.54
N SER A 49 11.45 17.86 4.98
CA SER A 49 10.61 17.81 3.81
C SER A 49 11.38 18.16 2.55
N ILE A 50 11.10 17.45 1.45
CA ILE A 50 11.78 17.59 0.17
C ILE A 50 10.72 17.80 -0.91
N ALA A 51 10.76 18.93 -1.59
CA ALA A 51 9.70 19.36 -2.50
C ALA A 51 10.08 19.35 -3.99
N CYS A 52 11.37 19.19 -4.34
CA CYS A 52 11.83 19.21 -5.71
C CYS A 52 12.27 17.84 -6.22
N TYR A 53 12.11 17.62 -7.54
CA TYR A 53 12.39 16.33 -8.18
C TYR A 53 13.86 15.88 -8.02
N ALA A 54 14.81 16.79 -8.17
CA ALA A 54 16.23 16.46 -8.14
C ALA A 54 16.65 15.94 -6.76
N GLU A 55 16.25 16.61 -5.70
CA GLU A 55 16.55 16.28 -4.32
C GLU A 55 15.81 15.00 -3.90
N THR A 56 14.54 14.85 -4.27
CA THR A 56 13.79 13.61 -4.05
C THR A 56 14.45 12.42 -4.74
N LEU A 57 14.89 12.59 -5.98
CA LEU A 57 15.58 11.54 -6.72
C LEU A 57 16.93 11.18 -6.09
N ALA A 58 17.67 12.17 -5.57
CA ALA A 58 18.94 11.95 -4.86
C ALA A 58 18.73 11.10 -3.60
N VAL A 59 17.71 11.42 -2.78
CA VAL A 59 17.34 10.63 -1.60
C VAL A 59 16.96 9.20 -1.97
N LEU A 60 16.08 9.02 -2.96
CA LEU A 60 15.61 7.69 -3.37
C LEU A 60 16.71 6.80 -3.99
N ARG A 61 17.79 7.39 -4.47
CA ARG A 61 18.95 6.68 -5.06
C ARG A 61 20.07 6.38 -4.07
N ASP A 62 19.98 6.87 -2.86
CA ASP A 62 20.97 6.64 -1.82
C ASP A 62 20.36 5.95 -0.58
N PRO A 63 20.00 4.66 -0.69
CA PRO A 63 19.41 3.91 0.41
C PRO A 63 20.42 3.64 1.56
N VAL A 64 21.70 3.90 1.35
CA VAL A 64 22.73 3.77 2.41
C VAL A 64 22.63 4.93 3.39
N THR A 65 22.48 6.15 2.88
CA THR A 65 22.29 7.34 3.70
C THR A 65 20.86 7.47 4.21
N PHE A 66 19.89 7.14 3.35
CA PHE A 66 18.46 7.27 3.64
C PHE A 66 17.81 5.88 3.77
N SER A 67 18.15 5.19 4.86
CA SER A 67 17.66 3.85 5.17
C SER A 67 16.16 3.85 5.46
N SER A 68 15.46 2.82 4.98
CA SER A 68 14.06 2.55 5.33
C SER A 68 13.93 1.65 6.57
N VAL A 69 15.02 1.03 7.03
CA VAL A 69 15.02 0.10 8.18
C VAL A 69 15.27 0.85 9.48
N THR A 70 16.21 1.79 9.48
CA THR A 70 16.60 2.56 10.67
C THR A 70 17.14 3.91 10.24
N GLY A 71 17.16 4.88 11.13
CA GLY A 71 17.72 6.20 10.81
C GLY A 71 18.05 7.02 12.05
N GLY A 72 19.13 7.83 11.96
CA GLY A 72 19.42 8.90 12.92
C GLY A 72 19.55 8.52 14.39
N GLY A 73 19.86 7.25 14.71
CA GLY A 73 19.88 6.74 16.08
C GLY A 73 18.53 6.21 16.56
N ARG A 74 17.53 6.19 15.71
CA ARG A 74 16.21 5.61 15.99
C ARG A 74 16.29 4.08 15.94
N PRO A 75 15.54 3.35 16.79
CA PRO A 75 15.54 1.89 16.79
C PRO A 75 14.89 1.28 15.53
N PHE A 76 13.95 2.00 14.93
CA PHE A 76 13.23 1.57 13.74
C PHE A 76 13.14 2.70 12.71
N GLY A 77 12.78 2.36 11.49
CA GLY A 77 12.46 3.27 10.41
C GLY A 77 11.04 3.03 9.92
N GLY A 78 10.86 3.09 8.62
CA GLY A 78 9.60 2.85 7.95
C GLY A 78 9.30 3.89 6.88
N THR A 79 8.08 3.85 6.37
CA THR A 79 7.58 4.78 5.34
C THR A 79 6.73 5.91 5.90
N LEU A 80 6.64 6.02 7.22
CA LEU A 80 5.95 7.08 7.96
C LEU A 80 6.95 7.89 8.77
N LEU A 81 6.52 9.03 9.29
CA LEU A 81 7.35 9.84 10.20
C LEU A 81 7.59 9.13 11.55
N GLN A 82 6.61 8.36 12.03
CA GLN A 82 6.74 7.54 13.23
C GLN A 82 7.55 6.28 13.00
N ASP A 83 8.18 5.77 14.05
CA ASP A 83 8.87 4.49 14.04
C ASP A 83 7.90 3.32 13.93
N LEU A 84 8.22 2.39 13.02
CA LEU A 84 7.43 1.18 12.80
C LEU A 84 8.25 -0.06 13.14
N SER A 85 7.81 -0.83 14.13
CA SER A 85 8.48 -2.06 14.57
C SER A 85 8.56 -3.17 13.50
N ILE A 86 7.79 -3.02 12.42
CA ILE A 86 7.81 -3.89 11.24
C ILE A 86 8.82 -3.45 10.17
N ALA A 87 9.54 -2.36 10.37
CA ALA A 87 10.61 -1.92 9.47
C ALA A 87 11.65 -3.04 9.29
N GLY A 88 12.11 -3.22 8.07
CA GLY A 88 12.99 -4.35 7.69
C GLY A 88 12.24 -5.66 7.37
N GLN A 89 10.94 -5.78 7.64
CA GLN A 89 10.14 -6.97 7.40
C GLN A 89 9.11 -6.78 6.26
N VAL A 90 8.74 -5.55 5.96
CA VAL A 90 7.83 -5.21 4.85
C VAL A 90 8.67 -4.76 3.66
N LEU A 91 8.33 -5.22 2.45
CA LEU A 91 9.13 -5.01 1.24
C LEU A 91 9.50 -3.53 0.99
N ASN A 92 8.57 -2.61 1.18
CA ASN A 92 8.82 -1.17 1.01
C ASN A 92 9.51 -0.50 2.20
N MET A 93 9.83 -1.26 3.25
CA MET A 93 10.56 -0.83 4.44
C MET A 93 11.83 -1.66 4.65
N MET A 94 12.34 -2.29 3.59
CA MET A 94 13.59 -3.05 3.58
C MET A 94 14.68 -2.26 2.89
N ASP A 95 15.92 -2.48 3.34
CA ASP A 95 17.12 -2.05 2.65
C ASP A 95 17.80 -3.21 1.92
N ASP A 96 18.74 -2.89 1.03
CA ASP A 96 19.59 -3.88 0.39
C ASP A 96 20.55 -4.54 1.41
N PRO A 97 20.88 -5.83 1.22
CA PRO A 97 20.57 -6.69 0.06
C PRO A 97 19.19 -7.37 0.13
N ARG A 98 18.50 -7.32 1.28
CA ARG A 98 17.24 -8.03 1.50
C ARG A 98 16.14 -7.54 0.56
N HIS A 99 15.98 -6.23 0.42
CA HIS A 99 15.03 -5.61 -0.51
C HIS A 99 15.18 -6.17 -1.94
N SER A 100 16.40 -6.13 -2.50
CA SER A 100 16.66 -6.60 -3.85
C SER A 100 16.41 -8.11 -4.02
N GLN A 101 16.67 -8.92 -3.00
CA GLN A 101 16.38 -10.36 -3.02
C GLN A 101 14.87 -10.60 -3.14
N ILE A 102 14.08 -10.03 -2.23
CA ILE A 102 12.62 -10.21 -2.21
C ILE A 102 11.99 -9.62 -3.47
N ARG A 103 12.40 -8.41 -3.88
CA ARG A 103 11.88 -7.77 -5.09
C ARG A 103 12.08 -8.61 -6.36
N ARG A 104 13.20 -9.31 -6.50
CA ARG A 104 13.41 -10.23 -7.62
C ARG A 104 12.44 -11.40 -7.62
N LEU A 105 12.15 -11.97 -6.44
CA LEU A 105 11.15 -13.05 -6.29
C LEU A 105 9.76 -12.56 -6.71
N VAL A 106 9.32 -11.41 -6.21
CA VAL A 106 8.05 -10.80 -6.58
C VAL A 106 7.96 -10.55 -8.09
N SER A 107 9.02 -10.01 -8.69
CA SER A 107 9.07 -9.73 -10.14
C SER A 107 8.97 -11.01 -10.97
N SER A 108 9.46 -12.14 -10.47
CA SER A 108 9.35 -13.42 -11.16
C SER A 108 7.93 -13.98 -11.20
N GLY A 109 7.06 -13.57 -10.28
CA GLY A 109 5.64 -13.93 -10.24
C GLY A 109 4.78 -13.11 -11.22
N LEU A 110 5.28 -11.96 -11.71
CA LEU A 110 4.59 -11.09 -12.67
C LEU A 110 4.92 -11.48 -14.12
N THR A 111 4.49 -12.67 -14.52
CA THR A 111 4.73 -13.16 -15.88
C THR A 111 3.79 -12.54 -16.92
N PRO A 112 4.18 -12.46 -18.22
CA PRO A 112 3.26 -12.02 -19.28
C PRO A 112 1.96 -12.84 -19.35
N ARG A 113 2.00 -14.14 -19.03
CA ARG A 113 0.82 -14.99 -18.91
C ARG A 113 -0.11 -14.53 -17.80
N MET A 114 0.43 -14.24 -16.61
CA MET A 114 -0.37 -13.74 -15.48
C MET A 114 -1.01 -12.39 -15.80
N ILE A 115 -0.26 -11.48 -16.41
CA ILE A 115 -0.79 -10.17 -16.84
C ILE A 115 -1.92 -10.35 -17.88
N GLY A 116 -1.76 -11.27 -18.85
CA GLY A 116 -2.82 -11.56 -19.82
C GLY A 116 -4.11 -12.07 -19.16
N LEU A 117 -4.02 -12.97 -18.18
CA LEU A 117 -5.19 -13.46 -17.44
C LEU A 117 -5.91 -12.34 -16.69
N VAL A 118 -5.14 -11.46 -16.06
CA VAL A 118 -5.69 -10.28 -15.36
C VAL A 118 -6.37 -9.33 -16.33
N GLU A 119 -5.78 -9.06 -17.50
CA GLU A 119 -6.36 -8.17 -18.51
C GLU A 119 -7.70 -8.70 -19.05
N ASP A 120 -7.79 -9.98 -19.36
CA ASP A 120 -9.01 -10.59 -19.87
C ASP A 120 -10.15 -10.55 -18.84
N ASP A 121 -9.86 -10.90 -17.59
CA ASP A 121 -10.84 -10.83 -16.49
C ASP A 121 -11.29 -9.39 -16.25
N LEU A 122 -10.34 -8.44 -16.19
CA LEU A 122 -10.61 -7.02 -16.00
C LEU A 122 -11.55 -6.47 -17.09
N ARG A 123 -11.29 -6.80 -18.36
CA ARG A 123 -12.15 -6.40 -19.48
C ARG A 123 -13.57 -6.97 -19.37
N ALA A 124 -13.69 -8.24 -18.98
CA ALA A 124 -14.99 -8.90 -18.82
C ALA A 124 -15.78 -8.28 -17.65
N ARG A 125 -15.13 -8.03 -16.52
CA ARG A 125 -15.74 -7.38 -15.34
C ARG A 125 -16.16 -5.95 -15.64
N THR A 126 -15.28 -5.16 -16.26
CA THR A 126 -15.59 -3.77 -16.66
C THR A 126 -16.85 -3.72 -17.53
N ARG A 127 -16.95 -4.59 -18.55
CA ARG A 127 -18.15 -4.63 -19.39
C ARG A 127 -19.41 -5.02 -18.61
N ARG A 128 -19.31 -5.93 -17.66
CA ARG A 128 -20.43 -6.34 -16.80
C ARG A 128 -20.88 -5.20 -15.89
N LEU A 129 -19.93 -4.53 -15.22
CA LEU A 129 -20.23 -3.41 -14.31
C LEU A 129 -20.86 -2.23 -15.06
N LEU A 130 -20.27 -1.84 -16.19
CA LEU A 130 -20.85 -0.78 -17.03
C LEU A 130 -22.21 -1.17 -17.63
N GLY A 131 -22.41 -2.44 -17.95
CA GLY A 131 -23.68 -2.96 -18.45
C GLY A 131 -24.78 -3.03 -17.39
N ALA A 132 -24.46 -2.97 -16.12
CA ALA A 132 -25.42 -2.91 -15.01
C ALA A 132 -25.90 -1.47 -14.70
N VAL A 133 -25.22 -0.44 -15.22
CA VAL A 133 -25.61 0.95 -15.02
C VAL A 133 -26.87 1.25 -15.82
N VAL A 134 -27.91 1.75 -15.13
CA VAL A 134 -29.20 2.13 -15.75
C VAL A 134 -29.15 3.60 -16.18
N PRO A 135 -29.26 3.90 -17.47
CA PRO A 135 -29.21 5.28 -17.96
C PRO A 135 -30.32 6.16 -17.33
N GLY A 136 -29.91 7.28 -16.74
CA GLY A 136 -30.82 8.22 -16.09
C GLY A 136 -31.07 7.95 -14.61
N GLU A 137 -30.54 6.87 -14.05
CA GLU A 137 -30.54 6.61 -12.60
C GLU A 137 -29.18 6.98 -11.97
N PRO A 138 -29.16 7.60 -10.78
CA PRO A 138 -27.91 7.87 -10.07
C PRO A 138 -27.28 6.55 -9.57
N PHE A 139 -25.95 6.47 -9.64
CA PHE A 139 -25.18 5.36 -9.06
C PHE A 139 -23.90 5.91 -8.44
N ASP A 140 -23.29 5.18 -7.53
CA ASP A 140 -22.02 5.55 -6.92
C ASP A 140 -20.85 4.94 -7.72
N PHE A 141 -20.23 5.77 -8.55
CA PHE A 141 -19.10 5.33 -9.39
C PHE A 141 -17.91 4.78 -8.59
N LEU A 142 -17.65 5.37 -7.40
CA LEU A 142 -16.55 4.92 -6.55
C LEU A 142 -16.81 3.50 -6.05
N VAL A 143 -18.02 3.26 -5.51
CA VAL A 143 -18.38 1.98 -4.89
C VAL A 143 -18.70 0.93 -5.94
N ASP A 144 -19.55 1.28 -6.93
CA ASP A 144 -20.12 0.31 -7.86
C ASP A 144 -19.16 -0.12 -8.98
N ILE A 145 -18.14 0.73 -9.29
CA ILE A 145 -17.21 0.47 -10.40
C ILE A 145 -15.75 0.57 -9.97
N ALA A 146 -15.33 1.74 -9.47
CA ALA A 146 -13.91 2.02 -9.28
C ALA A 146 -13.26 1.16 -8.18
N ALA A 147 -14.00 0.77 -7.14
CA ALA A 147 -13.51 -0.06 -6.06
C ALA A 147 -13.41 -1.55 -6.45
N GLU A 148 -14.37 -2.04 -7.24
CA GLU A 148 -14.47 -3.45 -7.59
C GLU A 148 -13.29 -3.94 -8.46
N LEU A 149 -12.89 -3.15 -9.45
CA LEU A 149 -11.89 -3.57 -10.44
C LEU A 149 -10.50 -3.83 -9.84
N PRO A 150 -9.90 -2.91 -9.08
CA PRO A 150 -8.58 -3.13 -8.46
C PRO A 150 -8.58 -4.28 -7.47
N MET A 151 -9.65 -4.40 -6.69
CA MET A 151 -9.83 -5.48 -5.72
C MET A 151 -9.79 -6.85 -6.40
N GLN A 152 -10.55 -7.03 -7.46
CA GLN A 152 -10.56 -8.29 -8.20
C GLN A 152 -9.19 -8.59 -8.80
N MET A 153 -8.52 -7.57 -9.34
CA MET A 153 -7.19 -7.71 -9.94
C MET A 153 -6.15 -8.21 -8.92
N ILE A 154 -6.09 -7.58 -7.74
CA ILE A 154 -5.12 -8.01 -6.72
C ILE A 154 -5.45 -9.40 -6.16
N CYS A 155 -6.73 -9.74 -6.02
CA CYS A 155 -7.17 -11.07 -5.62
C CYS A 155 -6.74 -12.15 -6.63
N ILE A 156 -6.84 -11.88 -7.92
CA ILE A 156 -6.37 -12.80 -8.97
C ILE A 156 -4.85 -12.98 -8.88
N LEU A 157 -4.10 -11.90 -8.75
CA LEU A 157 -2.65 -11.95 -8.63
C LEU A 157 -2.18 -12.73 -7.40
N LEU A 158 -2.90 -12.63 -6.27
CA LEU A 158 -2.60 -13.35 -5.04
C LEU A 158 -3.24 -14.74 -4.98
N GLY A 159 -4.02 -15.14 -6.00
CA GLY A 159 -4.70 -16.43 -6.05
C GLY A 159 -5.78 -16.61 -4.99
N VAL A 160 -6.47 -15.51 -4.63
CA VAL A 160 -7.63 -15.53 -3.71
C VAL A 160 -8.84 -16.12 -4.43
N PRO A 161 -9.51 -17.14 -3.87
CA PRO A 161 -10.73 -17.72 -4.41
C PRO A 161 -11.84 -16.66 -4.59
N GLU A 162 -12.63 -16.75 -5.66
CA GLU A 162 -13.65 -15.74 -5.98
C GLU A 162 -14.70 -15.60 -4.88
N SER A 163 -15.07 -16.69 -4.22
CA SER A 163 -16.02 -16.71 -3.10
C SER A 163 -15.56 -15.93 -1.87
N GLU A 164 -14.26 -15.67 -1.75
CA GLU A 164 -13.65 -15.05 -0.58
C GLU A 164 -13.30 -13.57 -0.79
N ARG A 165 -13.42 -13.05 -2.01
CA ARG A 165 -12.96 -11.71 -2.35
C ARG A 165 -13.79 -10.59 -1.74
N HIS A 166 -15.11 -10.81 -1.60
CA HIS A 166 -16.02 -9.75 -1.16
C HIS A 166 -15.75 -9.31 0.29
N TRP A 167 -15.60 -10.28 1.20
CA TRP A 167 -15.34 -9.93 2.60
C TRP A 167 -13.94 -9.32 2.82
N LEU A 168 -12.96 -9.66 1.96
CA LEU A 168 -11.63 -9.04 2.01
C LEU A 168 -11.70 -7.55 1.70
N PHE A 169 -12.58 -7.14 0.79
CA PHE A 169 -12.87 -5.74 0.53
C PHE A 169 -13.39 -5.03 1.79
N GLU A 170 -14.36 -5.62 2.47
CA GLU A 170 -14.89 -5.07 3.73
C GLU A 170 -13.82 -4.99 4.84
N ALA A 171 -12.87 -5.92 4.87
CA ALA A 171 -11.82 -5.96 5.87
C ALA A 171 -10.67 -4.97 5.60
N ILE A 172 -10.46 -4.52 4.36
CA ILE A 172 -9.36 -3.59 4.05
C ILE A 172 -9.74 -2.13 4.34
N GLU A 173 -10.99 -1.75 4.13
CA GLU A 173 -11.45 -0.37 4.25
C GLU A 173 -11.16 0.27 5.63
N PRO A 174 -11.38 -0.41 6.78
CA PRO A 174 -11.06 0.15 8.10
C PRO A 174 -9.58 0.48 8.31
N GLN A 175 -8.68 -0.18 7.57
CA GLN A 175 -7.24 0.06 7.70
C GLN A 175 -6.80 1.40 7.08
N PHE A 176 -7.62 2.00 6.22
CA PHE A 176 -7.36 3.28 5.56
C PHE A 176 -8.25 4.42 6.05
N ASP A 177 -9.17 4.15 6.97
CA ASP A 177 -10.07 5.17 7.50
C ASP A 177 -9.52 5.81 8.78
N PHE A 178 -8.44 6.57 8.64
CA PHE A 178 -7.80 7.28 9.76
C PHE A 178 -8.71 8.32 10.44
N GLY A 179 -9.82 8.71 9.82
CA GLY A 179 -10.80 9.67 10.34
C GLY A 179 -12.09 9.05 10.86
N GLY A 180 -12.31 7.75 10.69
CA GLY A 180 -13.52 7.04 11.13
C GLY A 180 -14.80 7.41 10.40
N SER A 181 -14.73 8.22 9.34
CA SER A 181 -15.91 8.75 8.64
C SER A 181 -16.39 7.90 7.45
N ARG A 182 -15.49 7.09 6.89
CA ARG A 182 -15.74 6.29 5.68
C ARG A 182 -16.12 4.84 5.99
N THR A 183 -15.57 4.30 7.07
CA THR A 183 -15.71 2.89 7.45
C THR A 183 -17.17 2.50 7.67
N ALA A 184 -17.97 3.35 8.31
CA ALA A 184 -19.37 3.05 8.59
C ALA A 184 -20.24 2.85 7.33
N ALA A 185 -19.84 3.41 6.19
CA ALA A 185 -20.55 3.25 4.92
C ALA A 185 -20.08 2.01 4.12
N LEU A 186 -18.84 1.56 4.33
CA LEU A 186 -18.18 0.53 3.52
C LEU A 186 -17.88 -0.75 4.29
N SER A 187 -17.78 -0.69 5.62
CA SER A 187 -17.54 -1.84 6.49
C SER A 187 -18.19 -1.64 7.86
N GLN A 188 -18.68 -2.74 8.45
CA GLN A 188 -19.17 -2.78 9.82
C GLN A 188 -18.13 -3.30 10.81
N LEU A 189 -16.93 -3.62 10.35
CA LEU A 189 -15.84 -4.13 11.16
C LEU A 189 -15.05 -2.96 11.79
N SER A 190 -14.64 -3.13 13.03
CA SER A 190 -13.59 -2.28 13.60
C SER A 190 -12.24 -2.57 12.93
N ALA A 191 -11.28 -1.62 12.98
CA ALA A 191 -9.94 -1.81 12.44
C ALA A 191 -9.22 -3.02 13.08
N GLU A 192 -9.44 -3.27 14.38
CA GLU A 192 -8.87 -4.42 15.10
C GLU A 192 -9.46 -5.74 14.62
N GLU A 193 -10.78 -5.83 14.50
CA GLU A 193 -11.47 -7.03 13.99
C GLU A 193 -11.07 -7.32 12.54
N ALA A 194 -11.05 -6.28 11.71
CA ALA A 194 -10.62 -6.38 10.32
C ALA A 194 -9.17 -6.87 10.21
N GLY A 195 -8.25 -6.30 10.99
CA GLY A 195 -6.85 -6.70 11.04
C GLY A 195 -6.67 -8.14 11.50
N SER A 196 -7.37 -8.55 12.56
CA SER A 196 -7.33 -9.92 13.10
C SER A 196 -7.84 -10.96 12.09
N ARG A 197 -8.96 -10.67 11.42
CA ARG A 197 -9.51 -11.55 10.38
C ARG A 197 -8.60 -11.64 9.16
N MET A 198 -8.04 -10.51 8.72
CA MET A 198 -7.09 -10.46 7.60
C MET A 198 -5.82 -11.26 7.92
N TYR A 199 -5.31 -11.18 9.16
CA TYR A 199 -4.16 -11.95 9.60
C TYR A 199 -4.43 -13.46 9.54
N THR A 200 -5.52 -13.91 10.14
CA THR A 200 -5.90 -15.33 10.15
C THR A 200 -6.06 -15.87 8.73
N TYR A 201 -6.79 -15.14 7.90
CA TYR A 201 -6.99 -15.52 6.50
C TYR A 201 -5.66 -15.56 5.70
N GLY A 202 -4.81 -14.57 5.87
CA GLY A 202 -3.51 -14.53 5.19
C GLY A 202 -2.65 -15.74 5.54
N GLN A 203 -2.62 -16.15 6.82
CA GLN A 203 -1.90 -17.34 7.27
C GLN A 203 -2.48 -18.64 6.66
N GLU A 204 -3.80 -18.78 6.64
CA GLU A 204 -4.48 -19.95 6.04
C GLU A 204 -4.23 -20.02 4.53
N LEU A 205 -4.32 -18.89 3.82
CA LEU A 205 -4.05 -18.81 2.39
C LEU A 205 -2.59 -19.18 2.08
N ILE A 206 -1.62 -18.64 2.82
CA ILE A 206 -0.20 -18.94 2.66
C ILE A 206 0.07 -20.44 2.90
N ALA A 207 -0.51 -21.01 3.95
CA ALA A 207 -0.38 -22.45 4.23
C ALA A 207 -0.95 -23.31 3.09
N SER A 208 -2.11 -22.91 2.55
CA SER A 208 -2.72 -23.58 1.38
C SER A 208 -1.81 -23.50 0.14
N LYS A 209 -1.23 -22.31 -0.14
CA LYS A 209 -0.32 -22.11 -1.29
C LYS A 209 0.99 -22.87 -1.18
N ARG A 210 1.46 -23.11 0.03
CA ARG A 210 2.62 -24.01 0.28
C ARG A 210 2.27 -25.47 0.07
N ALA A 211 1.11 -25.92 0.58
CA ALA A 211 0.67 -27.30 0.46
C ALA A 211 0.26 -27.68 -0.97
N GLN A 212 -0.35 -26.77 -1.70
CA GLN A 212 -0.85 -26.93 -3.06
C GLN A 212 -0.52 -25.70 -3.91
N PRO A 213 0.71 -25.62 -4.43
CA PRO A 213 1.13 -24.48 -5.26
C PRO A 213 0.27 -24.33 -6.51
N THR A 214 -0.05 -23.09 -6.85
CA THR A 214 -0.79 -22.67 -8.03
C THR A 214 -0.03 -21.60 -8.83
N ASP A 215 -0.49 -21.25 -10.04
CA ASP A 215 0.16 -20.28 -10.94
C ASP A 215 -0.11 -18.82 -10.53
N ASP A 216 -0.09 -18.49 -9.24
CA ASP A 216 -0.29 -17.13 -8.74
C ASP A 216 0.95 -16.60 -8.02
N MET A 217 1.01 -15.28 -7.85
CA MET A 217 2.18 -14.62 -7.27
C MET A 217 2.45 -15.07 -5.84
N LEU A 218 1.40 -15.24 -5.02
CA LEU A 218 1.58 -15.65 -3.63
C LEU A 218 2.17 -17.06 -3.54
N SER A 219 1.72 -17.98 -4.40
CA SER A 219 2.30 -19.32 -4.54
C SER A 219 3.78 -19.28 -4.93
N VAL A 220 4.13 -18.47 -5.92
CA VAL A 220 5.51 -18.31 -6.37
C VAL A 220 6.40 -17.84 -5.22
N VAL A 221 5.99 -16.78 -4.51
CA VAL A 221 6.78 -16.18 -3.43
C VAL A 221 6.83 -17.07 -2.18
N ALA A 222 5.71 -17.73 -1.83
CA ALA A 222 5.62 -18.59 -0.65
C ALA A 222 6.48 -19.86 -0.76
N ASN A 223 6.74 -20.33 -1.99
CA ASN A 223 7.54 -21.52 -2.27
C ASN A 223 8.95 -21.21 -2.80
N ALA A 224 9.30 -19.92 -2.90
CA ALA A 224 10.63 -19.52 -3.34
C ALA A 224 11.69 -19.88 -2.31
N THR A 225 12.89 -20.18 -2.80
CA THR A 225 14.11 -20.36 -2.00
C THR A 225 15.15 -19.33 -2.43
N VAL A 226 16.04 -18.96 -1.53
CA VAL A 226 17.21 -18.13 -1.86
C VAL A 226 18.40 -19.07 -2.08
N ASP A 227 19.19 -18.82 -3.12
CA ASP A 227 20.37 -19.58 -3.43
C ASP A 227 21.29 -19.70 -2.20
N ASN A 228 21.73 -20.94 -1.91
CA ASN A 228 22.58 -21.29 -0.77
C ASN A 228 21.98 -21.07 0.63
N ALA A 229 20.67 -20.95 0.77
CA ALA A 229 19.99 -20.94 2.07
C ALA A 229 19.15 -22.20 2.27
N ASP A 230 19.27 -22.81 3.45
CA ASP A 230 18.37 -23.87 3.87
C ASP A 230 17.04 -23.26 4.35
N GLY A 231 15.99 -23.45 3.56
CA GLY A 231 14.65 -23.01 3.94
C GLY A 231 13.98 -22.03 2.97
N PRO A 232 12.79 -21.53 3.30
CA PRO A 232 12.04 -20.63 2.47
C PRO A 232 12.69 -19.24 2.40
N ALA A 233 12.52 -18.56 1.26
CA ALA A 233 13.07 -17.23 1.02
C ALA A 233 12.51 -16.16 1.98
N MET A 234 11.27 -16.34 2.45
CA MET A 234 10.58 -15.45 3.38
C MET A 234 10.01 -16.24 4.56
N SER A 235 10.09 -15.66 5.75
CA SER A 235 9.39 -16.14 6.95
C SER A 235 7.87 -16.02 6.79
N ASP A 236 7.11 -16.69 7.66
CA ASP A 236 5.64 -16.59 7.65
C ASP A 236 5.14 -15.17 7.89
N LEU A 237 5.83 -14.43 8.75
CA LEU A 237 5.50 -13.02 9.01
C LEU A 237 5.80 -12.15 7.78
N GLU A 238 6.96 -12.30 7.14
CA GLU A 238 7.30 -11.55 5.93
C GLU A 238 6.30 -11.85 4.79
N LEU A 239 5.88 -13.11 4.64
CA LEU A 239 4.87 -13.51 3.65
C LEU A 239 3.51 -12.89 3.94
N TYR A 240 3.08 -12.88 5.21
CA TYR A 240 1.85 -12.21 5.60
C TYR A 240 1.92 -10.69 5.35
N LEU A 241 3.02 -10.07 5.74
CA LEU A 241 3.23 -8.63 5.50
C LEU A 241 3.29 -8.31 4.00
N PHE A 242 3.87 -9.20 3.19
CA PHE A 242 3.85 -9.10 1.73
C PHE A 242 2.42 -9.20 1.17
N PHE A 243 1.64 -10.20 1.60
CA PHE A 243 0.23 -10.34 1.23
C PHE A 243 -0.56 -9.08 1.59
N SER A 244 -0.45 -8.61 2.82
CA SER A 244 -1.15 -7.43 3.33
C SER A 244 -0.75 -6.16 2.57
N LEU A 245 0.54 -5.96 2.32
CA LEU A 245 1.06 -4.83 1.55
C LEU A 245 0.51 -4.79 0.13
N LEU A 246 0.57 -5.91 -0.60
CA LEU A 246 0.09 -5.95 -1.98
C LEU A 246 -1.42 -5.75 -2.06
N PHE A 247 -2.15 -6.36 -1.13
CA PHE A 247 -3.59 -6.22 -1.07
C PHE A 247 -3.99 -4.76 -0.84
N SER A 248 -3.40 -4.13 0.16
CA SER A 248 -3.64 -2.72 0.50
C SER A 248 -3.24 -1.77 -0.63
N ALA A 249 -2.01 -1.89 -1.12
CA ALA A 249 -1.47 -0.99 -2.14
C ALA A 249 -2.19 -1.12 -3.49
N GLY A 250 -2.62 -2.35 -3.85
CA GLY A 250 -3.29 -2.60 -5.12
C GLY A 250 -4.74 -2.14 -5.16
N ALA A 251 -5.43 -2.21 -4.03
CA ALA A 251 -6.85 -1.87 -3.95
C ALA A 251 -7.10 -0.36 -3.97
N GLU A 252 -6.56 0.38 -3.01
CA GLU A 252 -6.95 1.77 -2.78
C GLU A 252 -6.38 2.75 -3.80
N THR A 253 -5.10 2.64 -4.13
CA THR A 253 -4.45 3.60 -5.03
C THR A 253 -5.08 3.62 -6.41
N THR A 254 -5.36 2.44 -6.95
CA THR A 254 -5.98 2.29 -8.28
C THR A 254 -7.46 2.72 -8.25
N ARG A 255 -8.20 2.39 -7.19
CA ARG A 255 -9.58 2.87 -6.98
C ARG A 255 -9.65 4.39 -7.01
N ASN A 256 -8.81 5.05 -6.24
CA ASN A 256 -8.80 6.51 -6.14
C ASN A 256 -8.35 7.15 -7.47
N ALA A 257 -7.41 6.55 -8.19
CA ALA A 257 -7.00 7.03 -9.52
C ALA A 257 -8.12 6.91 -10.55
N VAL A 258 -8.87 5.80 -10.55
CA VAL A 258 -10.02 5.58 -11.46
C VAL A 258 -11.14 6.56 -11.13
N ALA A 259 -11.48 6.72 -9.84
CA ALA A 259 -12.54 7.62 -9.41
C ALA A 259 -12.21 9.10 -9.65
N GLY A 260 -10.95 9.51 -9.42
CA GLY A 260 -10.49 10.88 -9.65
C GLY A 260 -10.26 11.23 -11.12
N GLY A 261 -10.26 10.24 -12.02
CA GLY A 261 -10.12 10.43 -13.45
C GLY A 261 -11.42 10.68 -14.20
N LEU A 262 -12.57 10.51 -13.53
CA LEU A 262 -13.91 10.77 -14.08
C LEU A 262 -14.29 12.24 -13.90
#